data_2bd11c5dedada7183a6326dec18db5de
#
_entry.id   2bd11c5dedada7183a6326dec18db5de
#
_cell.length_a   1.000
_cell.length_b   1.000
_cell.length_c   1.000
_cell.angle_alpha   90.00
_cell.angle_beta   90.00
_cell.angle_gamma   90.00
#
_symmetry.space_group_name_H-M   'P 1'
#
loop_
_entity.id
_entity.type
_entity.pdbx_description
1 polymer ?
#
loop_
_entity_poly.entity_id
_entity_poly.type
_entity_poly.pdbx_seq_one_letter_code
_entity_poly.pdbx_strand_id
1 'polypeptide(L)'
;MTAFPKAARQAGRRVAILGAVLAAALAGSAAQAARTALENRYDVAVYANGGKPDLTVDPIRLGSQLSVIDRYFDPANAADQCAVAEGAVGGFGWRRLMVFDVVIVNAGDGDLVVGDRSDPANPYAGAFYFDACHGHYHMAGFSEYRLRYKSDGNISTIGRKQGFCFEDSFKYDGSKSAGFHCGYQGITSGWGDWYYKQLPGQWIDVTGVPAGDYELEVEINLQADPYKFDQGQNRYPDVVRVPASVPKRRER
;
A
#
# COMPACT_ATOMS: atom_id res chain seq x y z
N MET A 1 -70.15 -41.93 11.45
CA MET A 1 -69.47 -40.78 12.07
C MET A 1 -68.00 -40.90 11.69
N THR A 2 -67.64 -40.14 10.69
CA THR A 2 -66.38 -40.25 9.93
C THR A 2 -65.33 -39.26 10.42
N ALA A 3 -64.15 -39.77 10.77
CA ALA A 3 -62.99 -39.00 11.17
C ALA A 3 -62.23 -38.52 9.94
N PHE A 4 -61.93 -37.22 9.86
CA PHE A 4 -61.07 -36.63 8.85
C PHE A 4 -59.58 -36.63 9.30
N PRO A 5 -58.62 -36.86 8.42
CA PRO A 5 -57.22 -36.91 8.79
C PRO A 5 -56.58 -35.51 8.79
N LYS A 6 -55.79 -35.20 9.81
CA LYS A 6 -54.88 -34.08 9.86
C LYS A 6 -53.55 -34.45 9.18
N ALA A 7 -53.35 -34.10 7.95
CA ALA A 7 -52.02 -34.16 7.30
C ALA A 7 -51.91 -33.12 6.20
N ALA A 8 -51.60 -31.87 6.54
CA ALA A 8 -51.17 -30.86 5.56
C ALA A 8 -50.56 -29.60 6.20
N ARG A 9 -49.56 -29.73 7.09
CA ARG A 9 -48.80 -28.51 7.57
C ARG A 9 -47.29 -28.70 7.75
N GLN A 10 -46.67 -29.75 7.22
CA GLN A 10 -45.21 -29.94 7.35
C GLN A 10 -44.41 -29.76 6.07
N ALA A 11 -45.02 -29.67 4.89
CA ALA A 11 -44.30 -29.53 3.63
C ALA A 11 -43.75 -28.09 3.37
N GLY A 12 -44.46 -27.06 3.87
CA GLY A 12 -44.10 -25.68 3.57
C GLY A 12 -42.81 -25.13 4.28
N ARG A 13 -42.51 -25.70 5.45
CA ARG A 13 -41.31 -25.23 6.22
C ARG A 13 -39.97 -25.77 5.72
N ARG A 14 -39.98 -26.96 5.11
CA ARG A 14 -38.72 -27.56 4.59
C ARG A 14 -38.22 -26.91 3.28
N VAL A 15 -39.14 -26.46 2.43
CA VAL A 15 -38.80 -25.80 1.18
C VAL A 15 -38.24 -24.39 1.40
N ALA A 16 -38.75 -23.64 2.38
CA ALA A 16 -38.26 -22.32 2.73
C ALA A 16 -36.84 -22.36 3.35
N ILE A 17 -36.50 -23.37 4.12
CA ILE A 17 -35.16 -23.52 4.74
C ILE A 17 -34.13 -23.93 3.67
N LEU A 18 -34.48 -24.83 2.74
CA LEU A 18 -33.57 -25.20 1.66
C LEU A 18 -33.29 -24.02 0.71
N GLY A 19 -34.30 -23.21 0.42
CA GLY A 19 -34.14 -22.00 -0.42
C GLY A 19 -33.24 -20.94 0.21
N ALA A 20 -33.36 -20.73 1.53
CA ALA A 20 -32.52 -19.76 2.25
C ALA A 20 -31.05 -20.23 2.38
N VAL A 21 -30.83 -21.53 2.59
CA VAL A 21 -29.47 -22.12 2.64
C VAL A 21 -28.80 -22.09 1.27
N LEU A 22 -29.54 -22.35 0.19
CA LEU A 22 -29.02 -22.30 -1.18
C LEU A 22 -28.70 -20.86 -1.59
N ALA A 23 -29.53 -19.88 -1.23
CA ALA A 23 -29.30 -18.47 -1.51
C ALA A 23 -28.08 -17.93 -0.74
N ALA A 24 -27.89 -18.34 0.50
CA ALA A 24 -26.71 -17.95 1.29
C ALA A 24 -25.41 -18.59 0.76
N ALA A 25 -25.48 -19.85 0.30
CA ALA A 25 -24.34 -20.52 -0.32
C ALA A 25 -23.95 -19.91 -1.68
N LEU A 26 -24.93 -19.51 -2.49
CA LEU A 26 -24.71 -18.84 -3.76
C LEU A 26 -24.15 -17.41 -3.58
N ALA A 27 -24.64 -16.68 -2.56
CA ALA A 27 -24.11 -15.35 -2.23
C ALA A 27 -22.67 -15.46 -1.69
N GLY A 28 -22.37 -16.46 -0.89
CA GLY A 28 -20.99 -16.75 -0.43
C GLY A 28 -20.04 -17.09 -1.55
N SER A 29 -20.49 -17.94 -2.49
CA SER A 29 -19.67 -18.32 -3.66
C SER A 29 -19.47 -17.15 -4.65
N ALA A 30 -20.47 -16.29 -4.85
CA ALA A 30 -20.36 -15.10 -5.67
C ALA A 30 -19.43 -14.05 -5.04
N ALA A 31 -19.49 -13.85 -3.73
CA ALA A 31 -18.58 -12.98 -2.99
C ALA A 31 -17.15 -13.52 -3.02
N GLN A 32 -16.97 -14.84 -2.89
CA GLN A 32 -15.68 -15.50 -3.00
C GLN A 32 -15.13 -15.38 -4.44
N ALA A 33 -15.94 -15.62 -5.46
CA ALA A 33 -15.56 -15.48 -6.87
C ALA A 33 -15.22 -14.01 -7.22
N ALA A 34 -15.97 -13.05 -6.69
CA ALA A 34 -15.69 -11.62 -6.86
C ALA A 34 -14.39 -11.21 -6.15
N ARG A 35 -14.11 -11.79 -4.97
CA ARG A 35 -12.85 -11.57 -4.25
C ARG A 35 -11.66 -12.17 -5.00
N THR A 36 -11.79 -13.41 -5.49
CA THR A 36 -10.77 -14.07 -6.32
C THR A 36 -10.57 -13.34 -7.66
N ALA A 37 -11.63 -12.80 -8.27
CA ALA A 37 -11.54 -12.00 -9.50
C ALA A 37 -10.92 -10.62 -9.26
N LEU A 38 -11.09 -10.03 -8.07
CA LEU A 38 -10.39 -8.82 -7.64
C LEU A 38 -8.90 -9.11 -7.33
N GLU A 39 -8.63 -10.22 -6.67
CA GLU A 39 -7.27 -10.70 -6.40
C GLU A 39 -6.51 -11.00 -7.70
N ASN A 40 -7.14 -11.66 -8.67
CA ASN A 40 -6.56 -11.94 -10.00
C ASN A 40 -6.50 -10.71 -10.93
N ARG A 41 -7.17 -9.62 -10.59
CA ARG A 41 -7.23 -8.43 -11.47
C ARG A 41 -5.99 -7.54 -11.37
N TYR A 42 -5.15 -7.78 -10.37
CA TYR A 42 -3.95 -7.00 -10.06
C TYR A 42 -2.74 -7.91 -9.75
N ASP A 43 -2.74 -9.14 -10.24
CA ASP A 43 -1.53 -9.95 -10.24
C ASP A 43 -0.46 -9.21 -11.06
N VAL A 44 0.43 -8.54 -10.34
CA VAL A 44 1.65 -8.02 -10.93
C VAL A 44 2.50 -9.22 -11.28
N ALA A 45 2.62 -9.52 -12.55
CA ALA A 45 3.42 -10.62 -13.05
C ALA A 45 4.67 -10.09 -13.74
N VAL A 46 5.79 -10.75 -13.52
CA VAL A 46 7.03 -10.46 -14.26
C VAL A 46 6.81 -10.67 -15.75
N TYR A 47 7.28 -9.72 -16.54
CA TYR A 47 7.20 -9.77 -18.00
C TYR A 47 8.52 -9.32 -18.62
N ALA A 48 8.75 -9.69 -19.89
CA ALA A 48 9.93 -9.28 -20.64
C ALA A 48 9.90 -7.77 -20.91
N ASN A 49 10.86 -7.04 -20.36
CA ASN A 49 11.02 -5.58 -20.47
C ASN A 49 12.39 -5.18 -21.02
N GLY A 50 13.02 -6.07 -21.79
CA GLY A 50 14.32 -5.83 -22.38
C GLY A 50 15.46 -5.79 -21.36
N GLY A 51 15.35 -6.55 -20.27
CA GLY A 51 16.33 -6.58 -19.18
C GLY A 51 16.29 -5.35 -18.26
N LYS A 52 15.17 -4.61 -18.25
CA LYS A 52 14.97 -3.43 -17.40
C LYS A 52 13.94 -3.69 -16.30
N PRO A 53 14.03 -2.98 -15.15
CA PRO A 53 12.98 -3.00 -14.14
C PRO A 53 11.70 -2.35 -14.67
N ASP A 54 10.58 -2.69 -14.06
CA ASP A 54 9.30 -1.97 -14.14
C ASP A 54 8.69 -1.94 -12.74
N LEU A 55 8.76 -0.78 -12.08
CA LEU A 55 8.30 -0.61 -10.73
C LEU A 55 6.84 -0.21 -10.69
N THR A 56 6.10 -0.78 -9.76
CA THR A 56 4.73 -0.36 -9.47
C THR A 56 4.41 -0.60 -8.01
N VAL A 57 3.27 -0.06 -7.55
CA VAL A 57 2.74 -0.32 -6.20
C VAL A 57 1.67 -1.39 -6.29
N ASP A 58 1.71 -2.38 -5.38
CA ASP A 58 0.64 -3.39 -5.26
C ASP A 58 -0.68 -2.73 -4.76
N PRO A 59 -1.68 -2.57 -5.63
CA PRO A 59 -2.92 -1.88 -5.26
C PRO A 59 -3.80 -2.68 -4.31
N ILE A 60 -3.67 -4.01 -4.30
CA ILE A 60 -4.47 -4.87 -3.41
C ILE A 60 -4.00 -4.67 -1.97
N ARG A 61 -2.68 -4.73 -1.73
CA ARG A 61 -2.12 -4.50 -0.39
C ARG A 61 -2.36 -3.09 0.07
N LEU A 62 -2.14 -2.11 -0.79
CA LEU A 62 -2.42 -0.70 -0.50
C LEU A 62 -3.88 -0.50 -0.05
N GLY A 63 -4.86 -1.04 -0.78
CA GLY A 63 -6.27 -0.89 -0.45
C GLY A 63 -6.73 -1.73 0.74
N SER A 64 -6.22 -2.96 0.89
CA SER A 64 -6.67 -3.90 1.93
C SER A 64 -6.14 -3.58 3.33
N GLN A 65 -5.00 -2.90 3.45
CA GLN A 65 -4.34 -2.61 4.71
C GLN A 65 -4.57 -1.17 5.21
N LEU A 66 -5.37 -0.39 4.49
CA LEU A 66 -5.67 0.99 4.83
C LEU A 66 -6.59 1.08 6.06
N SER A 67 -6.23 1.92 7.02
CA SER A 67 -7.06 2.23 8.19
C SER A 67 -6.76 3.61 8.75
N VAL A 68 -7.69 4.17 9.54
CA VAL A 68 -7.49 5.43 10.24
C VAL A 68 -7.43 5.17 11.74
N ILE A 69 -6.34 5.65 12.37
CA ILE A 69 -6.07 5.50 13.81
C ILE A 69 -5.86 6.85 14.47
N ASP A 70 -6.10 6.95 15.77
CA ASP A 70 -5.65 8.07 16.60
C ASP A 70 -4.37 7.65 17.33
N ARG A 71 -3.32 8.51 17.30
CA ARG A 71 -2.04 8.31 17.99
C ARG A 71 -1.64 9.59 18.70
N TYR A 72 -1.11 9.45 19.93
CA TYR A 72 -0.50 10.55 20.67
C TYR A 72 0.99 10.63 20.36
N PHE A 73 1.47 11.82 19.99
CA PHE A 73 2.88 12.13 19.77
C PHE A 73 3.40 12.91 20.96
N ASP A 74 4.35 12.29 21.69
CA ASP A 74 4.92 12.83 22.93
C ASP A 74 6.17 13.66 22.62
N PRO A 75 6.23 14.94 23.03
CA PRO A 75 7.44 15.75 22.86
C PRO A 75 8.67 15.23 23.62
N ALA A 76 8.50 14.33 24.59
CA ALA A 76 9.61 13.68 25.29
C ALA A 76 10.11 12.40 24.62
N ASN A 77 9.39 11.87 23.62
CA ASN A 77 9.75 10.63 22.90
C ASN A 77 10.60 10.97 21.67
N ALA A 78 11.81 10.40 21.56
CA ALA A 78 12.75 10.68 20.46
C ALA A 78 12.17 10.31 19.07
N ALA A 79 11.44 9.18 18.94
CA ALA A 79 10.85 8.78 17.67
C ALA A 79 9.70 9.71 17.25
N ASP A 80 8.95 10.26 18.21
CA ASP A 80 7.89 11.24 17.93
C ASP A 80 8.48 12.62 17.58
N GLN A 81 9.61 13.01 18.21
CA GLN A 81 10.37 14.20 17.82
C GLN A 81 10.85 14.09 16.36
N CYS A 82 11.37 12.92 15.96
CA CYS A 82 11.76 12.65 14.59
C CYS A 82 10.58 12.79 13.62
N ALA A 83 9.43 12.17 13.91
CA ALA A 83 8.24 12.26 13.05
C ALA A 83 7.77 13.71 12.85
N VAL A 84 7.89 14.58 13.89
CA VAL A 84 7.56 16.00 13.79
C VAL A 84 8.63 16.75 12.99
N ALA A 85 9.91 16.49 13.24
CA ALA A 85 11.03 17.17 12.57
C ALA A 85 11.06 16.85 11.07
N GLU A 86 10.72 15.61 10.68
CA GLU A 86 10.59 15.17 9.28
C GLU A 86 9.30 15.68 8.61
N GLY A 87 8.41 16.31 9.37
CA GLY A 87 7.10 16.75 8.88
C GLY A 87 6.13 15.59 8.59
N ALA A 88 6.42 14.38 9.08
CA ALA A 88 5.55 13.22 8.92
C ALA A 88 4.23 13.39 9.68
N VAL A 89 4.19 14.27 10.68
CA VAL A 89 2.98 14.74 11.38
C VAL A 89 3.04 16.24 11.59
N GLY A 90 1.89 16.88 11.69
CA GLY A 90 1.78 18.34 11.85
C GLY A 90 2.10 18.87 13.25
N GLY A 91 2.60 18.05 14.19
CA GLY A 91 3.00 18.46 15.54
C GLY A 91 2.71 17.41 16.61
N PHE A 92 3.04 17.75 17.85
CA PHE A 92 2.80 16.89 19.02
C PHE A 92 1.33 16.87 19.44
N GLY A 93 1.00 15.95 20.36
CA GLY A 93 -0.36 15.71 20.85
C GLY A 93 -1.09 14.64 20.04
N TRP A 94 -2.44 14.62 20.17
CA TRP A 94 -3.27 13.65 19.45
C TRP A 94 -3.35 13.98 17.96
N ARG A 95 -2.91 13.03 17.16
CA ARG A 95 -2.98 13.09 15.70
C ARG A 95 -3.85 11.96 15.17
N ARG A 96 -4.49 12.20 14.05
CA ARG A 96 -5.28 11.21 13.33
C ARG A 96 -4.53 10.82 12.08
N LEU A 97 -4.19 9.55 11.96
CA LEU A 97 -3.32 9.05 10.90
C LEU A 97 -4.08 8.07 10.02
N MET A 98 -4.02 8.26 8.71
CA MET A 98 -4.36 7.23 7.74
C MET A 98 -3.10 6.39 7.51
N VAL A 99 -3.11 5.16 8.01
CA VAL A 99 -1.99 4.21 7.92
C VAL A 99 -2.28 3.17 6.86
N PHE A 100 -1.26 2.74 6.12
CA PHE A 100 -1.39 1.81 5.00
C PHE A 100 -0.07 1.13 4.70
N ASP A 101 -0.14 -0.08 4.11
CA ASP A 101 1.03 -0.78 3.58
C ASP A 101 1.31 -0.29 2.16
N VAL A 102 2.58 -0.18 1.81
CA VAL A 102 3.04 -0.02 0.42
C VAL A 102 3.99 -1.15 0.09
N VAL A 103 3.74 -1.89 -0.98
CA VAL A 103 4.70 -2.82 -1.57
C VAL A 103 5.08 -2.28 -2.93
N ILE A 104 6.35 -1.94 -3.11
CA ILE A 104 6.91 -1.51 -4.40
C ILE A 104 7.44 -2.76 -5.08
N VAL A 105 6.80 -3.18 -6.15
CA VAL A 105 7.11 -4.41 -6.88
C VAL A 105 7.93 -4.10 -8.11
N ASN A 106 8.94 -4.92 -8.40
CA ASN A 106 9.63 -4.93 -9.68
C ASN A 106 9.04 -6.02 -10.60
N ALA A 107 8.20 -5.61 -11.55
CA ALA A 107 7.54 -6.47 -12.52
C ALA A 107 8.32 -6.60 -13.85
N GLY A 108 9.41 -5.89 -14.03
CA GLY A 108 10.30 -6.06 -15.19
C GLY A 108 11.17 -7.31 -15.08
N ASP A 109 11.74 -7.77 -16.20
CA ASP A 109 12.67 -8.91 -16.22
C ASP A 109 14.10 -8.54 -15.83
N GLY A 110 14.43 -7.25 -15.69
CA GLY A 110 15.68 -6.73 -15.15
C GLY A 110 15.56 -6.34 -13.68
N ASP A 111 16.67 -6.42 -12.96
CA ASP A 111 16.74 -5.97 -11.58
C ASP A 111 16.85 -4.43 -11.52
N LEU A 112 16.20 -3.79 -10.56
CA LEU A 112 16.53 -2.42 -10.18
C LEU A 112 17.80 -2.46 -9.35
N VAL A 113 18.88 -1.85 -9.84
CA VAL A 113 20.15 -1.74 -9.10
C VAL A 113 20.38 -0.28 -8.75
N VAL A 114 20.19 0.07 -7.47
CA VAL A 114 20.54 1.38 -6.91
C VAL A 114 21.98 1.40 -6.43
N GLY A 115 22.45 0.23 -5.93
CA GLY A 115 23.85 -0.02 -5.62
C GLY A 115 24.28 0.49 -4.24
N ASP A 116 25.62 0.52 -4.08
CA ASP A 116 26.28 1.04 -2.89
C ASP A 116 26.49 2.55 -3.01
N ARG A 117 26.01 3.31 -2.03
CA ARG A 117 26.18 4.76 -1.94
C ARG A 117 27.63 5.21 -1.81
N SER A 118 28.51 4.35 -1.29
CA SER A 118 29.95 4.66 -1.10
C SER A 118 30.79 4.40 -2.34
N ASP A 119 30.22 3.77 -3.37
CA ASP A 119 30.86 3.59 -4.66
C ASP A 119 30.87 4.94 -5.43
N PRO A 120 32.05 5.55 -5.67
CA PRO A 120 32.15 6.81 -6.41
C PRO A 120 31.69 6.70 -7.88
N ALA A 121 31.59 5.50 -8.42
CA ALA A 121 31.07 5.26 -9.77
C ALA A 121 29.54 5.08 -9.80
N ASN A 122 28.88 5.01 -8.63
CA ASN A 122 27.42 4.86 -8.56
C ASN A 122 26.72 6.16 -9.00
N PRO A 123 25.96 6.15 -10.12
CA PRO A 123 25.24 7.33 -10.60
C PRO A 123 24.20 7.86 -9.63
N TYR A 124 23.72 7.03 -8.69
CA TYR A 124 22.74 7.38 -7.68
C TYR A 124 23.35 7.86 -6.35
N ALA A 125 24.69 7.86 -6.20
CA ALA A 125 25.35 8.22 -4.94
C ALA A 125 24.88 9.57 -4.38
N GLY A 126 24.65 10.56 -5.22
CA GLY A 126 24.16 11.88 -4.83
C GLY A 126 22.71 11.96 -4.38
N ALA A 127 21.91 10.91 -4.60
CA ALA A 127 20.53 10.85 -4.12
C ALA A 127 20.41 10.32 -2.69
N PHE A 128 21.51 9.78 -2.11
CA PHE A 128 21.50 9.26 -0.75
C PHE A 128 21.77 10.34 0.28
N TYR A 129 21.06 10.28 1.39
CA TYR A 129 21.32 11.08 2.59
C TYR A 129 21.29 10.21 3.83
N PHE A 130 22.09 10.57 4.85
CA PHE A 130 22.04 9.90 6.14
C PHE A 130 20.86 10.44 6.95
N ASP A 131 19.97 9.54 7.34
CA ASP A 131 18.85 9.85 8.21
C ASP A 131 19.23 9.58 9.66
N ALA A 132 19.43 10.65 10.43
CA ALA A 132 19.82 10.56 11.82
C ALA A 132 18.71 9.98 12.72
N CYS A 133 17.45 10.11 12.30
CA CYS A 133 16.30 9.55 13.01
C CYS A 133 16.21 8.03 12.86
N HIS A 134 16.62 7.52 11.72
CA HIS A 134 16.55 6.09 11.41
C HIS A 134 17.92 5.40 11.53
N GLY A 135 19.02 6.15 11.58
CA GLY A 135 20.38 5.63 11.77
C GLY A 135 20.97 4.93 10.56
N HIS A 136 20.37 5.15 9.36
CA HIS A 136 20.86 4.58 8.10
C HIS A 136 20.65 5.55 6.93
N TYR A 137 21.12 5.14 5.74
CA TYR A 137 21.00 5.97 4.53
C TYR A 137 19.71 5.66 3.79
N HIS A 138 19.04 6.74 3.38
CA HIS A 138 17.87 6.73 2.53
C HIS A 138 18.16 7.33 1.16
N MET A 139 17.43 6.90 0.15
CA MET A 139 17.32 7.59 -1.12
C MET A 139 16.17 8.59 -1.05
N ALA A 140 16.45 9.85 -1.35
CA ALA A 140 15.46 10.93 -1.32
C ALA A 140 14.58 10.97 -2.57
N GLY A 141 13.37 11.53 -2.43
CA GLY A 141 12.53 11.94 -3.56
C GLY A 141 12.00 10.81 -4.42
N PHE A 142 11.92 9.57 -3.89
CA PHE A 142 11.46 8.43 -4.67
C PHE A 142 9.94 8.35 -4.78
N SER A 143 9.21 8.64 -3.70
CA SER A 143 7.75 8.45 -3.67
C SER A 143 7.03 9.59 -2.94
N GLU A 144 5.78 9.82 -3.32
CA GLU A 144 4.87 10.73 -2.65
C GLU A 144 3.52 10.08 -2.40
N TYR A 145 2.94 10.33 -1.23
CA TYR A 145 1.62 9.89 -0.83
C TYR A 145 0.67 11.07 -0.80
N ARG A 146 -0.48 10.97 -1.49
CA ARG A 146 -1.48 12.04 -1.55
C ARG A 146 -2.86 11.49 -1.18
N LEU A 147 -3.61 12.24 -0.39
CA LEU A 147 -5.04 12.01 -0.19
C LEU A 147 -5.80 13.00 -1.07
N ARG A 148 -6.62 12.49 -1.98
CA ARG A 148 -7.41 13.28 -2.92
C ARG A 148 -8.88 13.23 -2.59
N TYR A 149 -9.59 14.34 -2.74
CA TYR A 149 -11.05 14.35 -2.71
C TYR A 149 -11.60 13.51 -3.86
N LYS A 150 -12.50 12.58 -3.55
CA LYS A 150 -13.15 11.77 -4.58
C LYS A 150 -14.09 12.60 -5.48
N SER A 151 -14.58 13.74 -4.98
CA SER A 151 -15.54 14.60 -5.68
C SER A 151 -14.94 15.32 -6.89
N ASP A 152 -13.67 15.74 -6.83
CA ASP A 152 -13.04 16.59 -7.84
C ASP A 152 -11.57 16.23 -8.12
N GLY A 153 -11.02 15.26 -7.42
CA GLY A 153 -9.63 14.81 -7.58
C GLY A 153 -8.57 15.76 -7.01
N ASN A 154 -8.96 16.88 -6.39
CA ASN A 154 -8.01 17.80 -5.78
C ASN A 154 -7.30 17.17 -4.59
N ILE A 155 -6.05 17.60 -4.33
CA ILE A 155 -5.27 17.12 -3.19
C ILE A 155 -5.85 17.74 -1.91
N SER A 156 -6.23 16.89 -0.95
CA SER A 156 -6.64 17.28 0.39
C SER A 156 -5.44 17.44 1.33
N THR A 157 -4.53 16.47 1.30
CA THR A 157 -3.31 16.49 2.13
C THR A 157 -2.26 15.53 1.55
N ILE A 158 -1.00 15.72 1.94
CA ILE A 158 0.16 14.97 1.45
C ILE A 158 0.85 14.29 2.63
N GLY A 159 1.21 13.01 2.45
CA GLY A 159 2.10 12.29 3.36
C GLY A 159 3.56 12.71 3.15
N ARG A 160 4.35 12.67 4.22
CA ARG A 160 5.72 13.18 4.24
C ARG A 160 6.76 12.09 4.52
N LYS A 161 6.53 10.85 4.06
CA LYS A 161 7.61 9.86 4.12
C LYS A 161 8.77 10.32 3.25
N GLN A 162 9.95 10.51 3.89
CA GLN A 162 11.07 11.20 3.27
C GLN A 162 12.08 10.27 2.62
N GLY A 163 12.19 9.03 3.06
CA GLY A 163 13.27 8.18 2.61
C GLY A 163 12.90 6.72 2.42
N PHE A 164 13.64 6.10 1.53
CA PHE A 164 13.46 4.69 1.14
C PHE A 164 14.81 4.00 1.14
N CYS A 165 14.85 2.79 1.69
CA CYS A 165 15.95 1.85 1.56
C CYS A 165 15.42 0.68 0.74
N PHE A 166 15.86 0.53 -0.49
CA PHE A 166 15.36 -0.51 -1.38
C PHE A 166 15.98 -1.85 -1.06
N GLU A 167 15.12 -2.84 -0.74
CA GLU A 167 15.54 -4.20 -0.44
C GLU A 167 14.51 -5.25 -0.88
N ASP A 168 14.95 -6.48 -1.03
CA ASP A 168 14.10 -7.62 -1.35
C ASP A 168 13.41 -8.15 -0.10
N SER A 169 12.35 -7.50 0.36
CA SER A 169 11.64 -7.88 1.58
C SER A 169 10.38 -8.71 1.32
N PHE A 170 9.90 -8.75 0.08
CA PHE A 170 8.70 -9.48 -0.30
C PHE A 170 8.87 -10.20 -1.64
N LYS A 171 8.74 -11.54 -1.64
CA LYS A 171 8.81 -12.34 -2.86
C LYS A 171 7.46 -12.35 -3.57
N TYR A 172 7.43 -11.82 -4.78
CA TYR A 172 6.21 -11.69 -5.58
C TYR A 172 6.09 -12.81 -6.62
N ASP A 173 7.13 -13.01 -7.43
CA ASP A 173 7.24 -14.05 -8.44
C ASP A 173 8.52 -14.87 -8.22
N GLY A 174 8.39 -16.19 -8.28
CA GLY A 174 9.27 -17.11 -7.60
C GLY A 174 10.60 -17.47 -8.24
N SER A 175 11.04 -16.90 -9.36
CA SER A 175 12.17 -17.43 -10.14
C SER A 175 13.56 -17.05 -9.61
N LYS A 176 13.74 -15.87 -9.03
CA LYS A 176 15.04 -15.40 -8.55
C LYS A 176 15.15 -15.43 -7.02
N SER A 177 16.38 -15.52 -6.52
CA SER A 177 16.69 -15.31 -5.10
C SER A 177 16.82 -13.83 -4.79
N ALA A 178 16.57 -13.40 -3.53
CA ALA A 178 16.83 -12.05 -3.07
C ALA A 178 18.30 -11.67 -3.30
N GLY A 179 18.53 -10.44 -3.78
CA GLY A 179 19.86 -9.93 -4.09
C GLY A 179 20.19 -8.62 -3.39
N PHE A 180 19.19 -7.88 -2.90
CA PHE A 180 19.34 -6.51 -2.40
C PHE A 180 18.94 -6.35 -0.93
N HIS A 181 19.64 -5.42 -0.25
CA HIS A 181 19.44 -5.03 1.14
C HIS A 181 19.90 -3.57 1.33
N CYS A 182 19.64 -2.95 2.49
CA CYS A 182 19.94 -1.54 2.73
C CYS A 182 21.44 -1.14 2.56
N GLY A 183 22.38 -2.08 2.57
CA GLY A 183 23.80 -1.82 2.30
C GLY A 183 24.16 -1.84 0.80
N TYR A 184 23.40 -2.55 -0.01
CA TYR A 184 23.49 -2.59 -1.49
C TYR A 184 22.07 -2.61 -2.03
N GLN A 185 21.55 -1.43 -2.34
CA GLN A 185 20.13 -1.22 -2.55
C GLN A 185 19.67 -1.59 -3.95
N GLY A 186 18.43 -2.07 -4.03
CA GLY A 186 17.79 -2.44 -5.27
C GLY A 186 16.53 -3.27 -5.05
N ILE A 187 15.90 -3.72 -6.13
CA ILE A 187 14.79 -4.65 -6.10
C ILE A 187 14.98 -5.67 -7.22
N THR A 188 15.15 -6.93 -6.87
CA THR A 188 15.27 -8.04 -7.82
C THR A 188 13.98 -8.17 -8.63
N SER A 189 14.09 -8.50 -9.91
CA SER A 189 12.95 -8.87 -10.76
C SER A 189 12.10 -9.96 -10.08
N GLY A 190 10.79 -9.72 -9.93
CA GLY A 190 9.84 -10.60 -9.23
C GLY A 190 9.85 -10.48 -7.70
N TRP A 191 10.57 -9.50 -7.17
CA TRP A 191 10.54 -9.15 -5.76
C TRP A 191 9.89 -7.78 -5.56
N GLY A 192 9.59 -7.47 -4.30
CA GLY A 192 9.09 -6.19 -3.87
C GLY A 192 9.71 -5.77 -2.56
N ASP A 193 9.66 -4.47 -2.33
CA ASP A 193 10.03 -3.85 -1.07
C ASP A 193 8.77 -3.47 -0.31
N TRP A 194 8.59 -4.02 0.90
CA TRP A 194 7.36 -3.90 1.68
C TRP A 194 7.50 -2.92 2.84
N TYR A 195 6.89 -1.77 2.69
CA TYR A 195 6.73 -0.75 3.73
C TYR A 195 5.39 -0.98 4.44
N TYR A 196 5.40 -1.70 5.56
CA TYR A 196 4.19 -1.98 6.33
C TYR A 196 3.79 -0.80 7.22
N LYS A 197 2.50 -0.65 7.47
CA LYS A 197 1.84 0.50 8.12
C LYS A 197 2.31 0.83 9.54
N GLN A 198 3.11 -0.03 10.17
CA GLN A 198 3.72 0.21 11.49
C GLN A 198 5.06 0.93 11.39
N LEU A 199 5.67 1.03 10.20
CA LEU A 199 6.92 1.75 10.02
C LEU A 199 6.73 3.26 10.29
N PRO A 200 7.74 3.92 10.85
CA PRO A 200 7.74 5.36 11.01
C PRO A 200 7.47 6.07 9.67
N GLY A 201 6.60 7.08 9.70
CA GLY A 201 6.24 7.85 8.50
C GLY A 201 5.32 7.14 7.49
N GLN A 202 4.97 5.85 7.70
CA GLN A 202 4.11 5.09 6.77
C GLN A 202 2.62 5.44 6.98
N TRP A 203 2.31 6.74 6.87
CA TRP A 203 0.96 7.30 7.03
C TRP A 203 0.80 8.65 6.36
N ILE A 204 -0.44 9.11 6.27
CA ILE A 204 -0.81 10.50 6.04
C ILE A 204 -1.46 11.05 7.30
N ASP A 205 -0.99 12.22 7.79
CA ASP A 205 -1.66 12.93 8.88
C ASP A 205 -2.96 13.56 8.37
N VAL A 206 -4.07 12.97 8.77
CA VAL A 206 -5.43 13.43 8.41
C VAL A 206 -6.12 14.19 9.55
N THR A 207 -5.32 14.73 10.51
CA THR A 207 -5.85 15.60 11.56
C THR A 207 -6.44 16.86 10.94
N GLY A 208 -7.72 17.09 11.20
CA GLY A 208 -8.45 18.23 10.61
C GLY A 208 -8.99 17.98 9.19
N VAL A 209 -8.66 16.86 8.55
CA VAL A 209 -9.28 16.49 7.28
C VAL A 209 -10.75 16.12 7.53
N PRO A 210 -11.72 16.66 6.76
CA PRO A 210 -13.14 16.34 6.92
C PRO A 210 -13.43 14.85 6.75
N ALA A 211 -14.45 14.36 7.45
CA ALA A 211 -14.95 13.00 7.20
C ALA A 211 -15.57 12.91 5.81
N GLY A 212 -15.26 11.83 5.08
CA GLY A 212 -15.75 11.65 3.71
C GLY A 212 -15.01 10.58 2.96
N ASP A 213 -15.35 10.46 1.67
CA ASP A 213 -14.74 9.56 0.72
C ASP A 213 -13.61 10.26 -0.02
N TYR A 214 -12.49 9.55 -0.14
CA TYR A 214 -11.25 10.00 -0.74
C TYR A 214 -10.66 8.92 -1.65
N GLU A 215 -9.56 9.26 -2.30
CA GLU A 215 -8.64 8.32 -2.94
C GLU A 215 -7.25 8.50 -2.31
N LEU A 216 -6.64 7.40 -1.89
CA LEU A 216 -5.22 7.37 -1.56
C LEU A 216 -4.45 7.15 -2.85
N GLU A 217 -3.58 8.09 -3.18
CA GLU A 217 -2.66 8.03 -4.31
C GLU A 217 -1.25 7.83 -3.79
N VAL A 218 -0.56 6.85 -4.37
CA VAL A 218 0.88 6.64 -4.20
C VAL A 218 1.53 6.79 -5.57
N GLU A 219 2.45 7.71 -5.69
CA GLU A 219 3.30 7.93 -6.86
C GLU A 219 4.73 7.56 -6.50
N ILE A 220 5.41 6.82 -7.39
CA ILE A 220 6.79 6.37 -7.23
C ILE A 220 7.66 6.87 -8.39
N ASN A 221 8.98 6.67 -8.28
CA ASN A 221 9.96 7.04 -9.31
C ASN A 221 9.99 8.55 -9.64
N LEU A 222 9.85 9.37 -8.58
CA LEU A 222 9.77 10.85 -8.68
C LEU A 222 11.12 11.55 -8.85
N GLN A 223 12.24 10.84 -8.64
CA GLN A 223 13.56 11.46 -8.59
C GLN A 223 13.81 12.30 -9.83
N ALA A 224 14.52 13.42 -9.61
CA ALA A 224 15.01 14.24 -10.70
C ALA A 224 16.12 13.51 -11.47
N ASP A 225 16.20 13.75 -12.80
CA ASP A 225 17.36 13.33 -13.60
C ASP A 225 18.67 13.88 -12.98
N PRO A 226 19.75 13.07 -12.80
CA PRO A 226 19.94 11.72 -13.33
C PRO A 226 19.44 10.57 -12.42
N TYR A 227 18.74 10.86 -11.35
CA TYR A 227 18.37 9.86 -10.33
C TYR A 227 17.07 9.12 -10.65
N LYS A 228 16.34 9.54 -11.67
CA LYS A 228 15.15 8.83 -12.12
C LYS A 228 15.53 7.49 -12.74
N PHE A 229 14.88 6.40 -12.28
CA PHE A 229 15.17 5.08 -12.81
C PHE A 229 14.62 4.92 -14.23
N ASP A 230 15.46 4.38 -15.13
CA ASP A 230 15.04 3.96 -16.44
C ASP A 230 14.34 2.60 -16.36
N GLN A 231 13.04 2.61 -16.55
CA GLN A 231 12.16 1.44 -16.47
C GLN A 231 11.82 0.86 -17.85
N GLY A 232 12.41 1.36 -18.92
CA GLY A 232 12.09 0.89 -20.28
C GLY A 232 10.66 1.21 -20.69
N GLN A 233 9.94 0.20 -21.19
CA GLN A 233 8.51 0.32 -21.53
C GLN A 233 7.67 -0.14 -20.34
N ASN A 234 7.20 0.80 -19.52
CA ASN A 234 6.37 0.49 -18.37
C ASN A 234 5.05 -0.14 -18.79
N ARG A 235 4.79 -1.34 -18.30
CA ARG A 235 3.48 -2.00 -18.40
C ARG A 235 2.58 -1.57 -17.24
N TYR A 236 3.18 -1.34 -16.08
CA TYR A 236 2.46 -0.95 -14.88
C TYR A 236 2.67 0.53 -14.57
N PRO A 237 1.68 1.21 -13.97
CA PRO A 237 1.78 2.65 -13.71
C PRO A 237 2.66 2.96 -12.50
N ASP A 238 3.40 4.08 -12.57
CA ASP A 238 4.10 4.68 -11.44
C ASP A 238 3.12 5.30 -10.41
N VAL A 239 1.87 5.55 -10.80
CA VAL A 239 0.83 6.14 -9.96
C VAL A 239 -0.29 5.13 -9.73
N VAL A 240 -0.51 4.78 -8.47
CA VAL A 240 -1.58 3.87 -8.05
C VAL A 240 -2.55 4.60 -7.13
N ARG A 241 -3.86 4.44 -7.40
CA ARG A 241 -4.95 5.01 -6.59
C ARG A 241 -5.86 3.92 -6.08
N VAL A 242 -6.23 4.02 -4.81
CA VAL A 242 -7.21 3.12 -4.18
C VAL A 242 -8.27 3.93 -3.44
N PRO A 243 -9.51 3.43 -3.34
CA PRO A 243 -10.53 4.06 -2.52
C PRO A 243 -10.09 4.16 -1.06
N ALA A 244 -10.32 5.32 -0.45
CA ALA A 244 -10.02 5.62 0.94
C ALA A 244 -11.19 6.35 1.60
N SER A 245 -11.25 6.35 2.92
CA SER A 245 -12.24 7.13 3.67
C SER A 245 -11.66 7.66 4.97
N VAL A 246 -12.06 8.88 5.34
CA VAL A 246 -11.80 9.45 6.67
C VAL A 246 -13.12 9.34 7.44
N PRO A 247 -13.22 8.45 8.46
CA PRO A 247 -14.46 8.27 9.21
C PRO A 247 -14.75 9.47 10.11
N LYS A 248 -16.03 9.69 10.45
CA LYS A 248 -16.40 10.71 11.47
C LYS A 248 -15.68 10.40 12.79
N ARG A 249 -15.25 11.45 13.48
CA ARG A 249 -14.70 11.30 14.83
C ARG A 249 -15.81 10.80 15.75
N ARG A 250 -15.55 9.73 16.49
CA ARG A 250 -16.48 9.34 17.55
C ARG A 250 -16.39 10.39 18.65
N GLU A 251 -17.49 11.01 18.99
CA GLU A 251 -17.61 11.83 20.19
C GLU A 251 -17.30 10.91 21.39
N ARG A 252 -16.36 11.32 22.22
CA ARG A 252 -16.02 10.61 23.45
C ARG A 252 -16.84 11.18 24.58
#